data_f0ec78964ff3197fcee47938735ec073
#
_entry.id   f0ec78964ff3197fcee47938735ec073
#
_cell.length_a   1.000
_cell.length_b   1.000
_cell.length_c   1.000
_cell.angle_alpha   90.00
_cell.angle_beta   90.00
_cell.angle_gamma   90.00
#
_symmetry.space_group_name_H-M   'P 1'
#
loop_
_entity.id
_entity.type
_entity.pdbx_description
1 polymer ?
#
loop_
_entity_poly.entity_id
_entity_poly.type
_entity_poly.pdbx_seq_one_letter_code
_entity_poly.pdbx_strand_id
1 'polypeptide(L)'
;HDNLTLSVTLKSDASIRNQVVASVAKALKCSPAFPEDYESLKKAFRNPKLQMVSFTITEKGYATAPKYVQDDIPKGPEKCSTVICMVTALALERFKAGAFPFAFVSMDNCSHNGEKLQKGVMEVANAWKKLGFVDDGFIEYLSNPEKVSFPWSMIDKITPRPDGGVAKMLSSLGFEDTEVVVTGKNTWIAPFVNSEECEYLVIEDSFPNGRPRLEESGIYMTDRDT
;
A
#
# COMPACT_ATOMS: atom_id res chain seq x y z
N HIS A 1 -6.41 14.92 -13.79
CA HIS A 1 -6.84 13.51 -14.07
C HIS A 1 -7.91 12.98 -13.10
N ASP A 2 -8.48 13.80 -12.25
CA ASP A 2 -9.62 13.51 -11.35
C ASP A 2 -9.55 12.16 -10.60
N ASN A 3 -8.32 11.68 -10.31
CA ASN A 3 -8.02 10.38 -9.71
C ASN A 3 -8.48 9.17 -10.55
N LEU A 4 -8.66 9.33 -11.84
CA LEU A 4 -8.96 8.24 -12.76
C LEU A 4 -7.67 7.61 -13.29
N THR A 5 -7.68 6.30 -13.46
CA THR A 5 -6.60 5.56 -14.11
C THR A 5 -7.19 4.64 -15.17
N LEU A 6 -6.58 4.58 -16.34
CA LEU A 6 -6.95 3.65 -17.39
C LEU A 6 -6.07 2.40 -17.31
N SER A 7 -6.69 1.24 -17.13
CA SER A 7 -6.02 -0.06 -17.24
C SER A 7 -6.19 -0.60 -18.66
N VAL A 8 -5.08 -0.87 -19.33
CA VAL A 8 -5.04 -1.43 -20.69
C VAL A 8 -4.48 -2.84 -20.61
N THR A 9 -5.33 -3.84 -20.75
CA THR A 9 -4.92 -5.25 -20.73
C THR A 9 -4.71 -5.72 -22.18
N LEU A 10 -3.50 -6.19 -22.46
CA LEU A 10 -3.15 -6.83 -23.73
C LEU A 10 -3.38 -8.33 -23.58
N LYS A 11 -4.27 -8.89 -24.37
CA LYS A 11 -4.60 -10.31 -24.32
C LYS A 11 -3.76 -11.13 -25.28
N SER A 12 -3.68 -12.43 -25.02
CA SER A 12 -2.95 -13.40 -25.83
C SER A 12 -3.47 -13.53 -27.28
N ASP A 13 -4.77 -13.23 -27.51
CA ASP A 13 -5.41 -13.19 -28.83
C ASP A 13 -5.23 -11.86 -29.59
N ALA A 14 -4.31 -11.00 -29.10
CA ALA A 14 -4.08 -9.64 -29.57
C ALA A 14 -5.26 -8.67 -29.40
N SER A 15 -6.31 -9.05 -28.70
CA SER A 15 -7.37 -8.10 -28.31
C SER A 15 -6.92 -7.21 -27.15
N ILE A 16 -7.55 -6.04 -27.04
CA ILE A 16 -7.24 -5.04 -26.01
C ILE A 16 -8.49 -4.79 -25.19
N ARG A 17 -8.34 -4.89 -23.85
CA ARG A 17 -9.40 -4.51 -22.91
C ARG A 17 -9.00 -3.22 -22.22
N ASN A 18 -9.81 -2.18 -22.38
CA ASN A 18 -9.68 -0.92 -21.67
C ASN A 18 -10.66 -0.87 -20.49
N GLN A 19 -10.17 -0.51 -19.31
CA GLN A 19 -10.99 -0.39 -18.11
C GLN A 19 -10.61 0.87 -17.34
N VAL A 20 -11.59 1.73 -17.07
CA VAL A 20 -11.39 2.91 -16.22
C VAL A 20 -11.50 2.51 -14.75
N VAL A 21 -10.46 2.77 -13.98
CA VAL A 21 -10.45 2.63 -12.54
C VAL A 21 -10.82 3.97 -11.92
N ALA A 22 -11.97 4.06 -11.27
CA ALA A 22 -12.55 5.27 -10.69
C ALA A 22 -12.75 5.17 -9.16
N SER A 23 -12.12 4.19 -8.51
CA SER A 23 -12.27 3.94 -7.08
C SER A 23 -11.37 4.81 -6.19
N VAL A 24 -10.42 5.54 -6.78
CA VAL A 24 -9.50 6.41 -6.05
C VAL A 24 -10.18 7.73 -5.70
N ALA A 25 -10.57 7.91 -4.44
CA ALA A 25 -11.19 9.16 -3.99
C ALA A 25 -10.20 10.31 -3.84
N LYS A 26 -8.96 10.02 -3.42
CA LYS A 26 -7.90 11.01 -3.21
C LYS A 26 -6.52 10.40 -3.49
N ALA A 27 -5.63 11.19 -4.08
CA ALA A 27 -4.21 10.91 -4.17
C ALA A 27 -3.47 11.86 -3.20
N LEU A 28 -2.74 11.31 -2.24
CA LEU A 28 -2.11 12.06 -1.15
C LEU A 28 -0.63 11.68 -1.05
N LYS A 29 0.20 12.65 -0.70
CA LYS A 29 1.62 12.41 -0.43
C LYS A 29 1.81 11.93 1.02
N CYS A 30 2.24 10.67 1.19
CA CYS A 30 2.51 10.09 2.50
C CYS A 30 3.88 10.58 3.00
N SER A 31 3.93 11.82 3.48
CA SER A 31 5.16 12.38 4.06
C SER A 31 4.85 13.58 4.94
N PRO A 32 5.44 13.70 6.14
CA PRO A 32 5.34 14.90 6.99
C PRO A 32 5.78 16.20 6.31
N ALA A 33 6.61 16.11 5.24
CA ALA A 33 7.00 17.27 4.44
C ALA A 33 5.82 17.90 3.65
N PHE A 34 4.69 17.20 3.54
CA PHE A 34 3.45 17.67 2.94
C PHE A 34 2.33 17.64 3.99
N PRO A 35 2.26 18.62 4.88
CA PRO A 35 1.45 18.55 6.10
C PRO A 35 -0.05 18.39 5.85
N GLU A 36 -0.60 19.00 4.80
CA GLU A 36 -2.04 18.90 4.47
C GLU A 36 -2.42 17.49 4.02
N ASP A 37 -1.62 16.90 3.13
CA ASP A 37 -1.80 15.53 2.66
C ASP A 37 -1.63 14.53 3.81
N TYR A 38 -0.57 14.73 4.61
CA TYR A 38 -0.26 13.84 5.73
C TYR A 38 -1.31 13.91 6.83
N GLU A 39 -1.86 15.09 7.13
CA GLU A 39 -3.00 15.23 8.05
C GLU A 39 -4.27 14.56 7.50
N SER A 40 -4.49 14.61 6.19
CA SER A 40 -5.59 13.87 5.55
C SER A 40 -5.43 12.35 5.71
N LEU A 41 -4.20 11.82 5.61
CA LEU A 41 -3.89 10.41 5.90
C LEU A 41 -4.09 10.08 7.38
N LYS A 42 -3.62 10.92 8.30
CA LYS A 42 -3.88 10.75 9.75
C LYS A 42 -5.37 10.69 10.04
N LYS A 43 -6.18 11.55 9.43
CA LYS A 43 -7.65 11.52 9.56
C LYS A 43 -8.24 10.20 9.07
N ALA A 44 -7.73 9.64 7.95
CA ALA A 44 -8.16 8.34 7.46
C ALA A 44 -7.85 7.23 8.46
N PHE A 45 -6.64 7.22 9.05
CA PHE A 45 -6.26 6.24 10.06
C PHE A 45 -7.06 6.38 11.38
N ARG A 46 -7.41 7.58 11.78
CA ARG A 46 -8.25 7.83 12.96
C ARG A 46 -9.73 7.43 12.75
N ASN A 47 -10.15 7.21 11.51
CA ASN A 47 -11.52 6.82 11.21
C ASN A 47 -11.78 5.36 11.65
N PRO A 48 -12.73 5.10 12.58
CA PRO A 48 -13.01 3.74 13.04
C PRO A 48 -13.46 2.79 11.93
N LYS A 49 -14.00 3.33 10.83
CA LYS A 49 -14.45 2.54 9.67
C LYS A 49 -13.33 2.10 8.73
N LEU A 50 -12.09 2.52 8.93
CA LEU A 50 -10.96 2.03 8.13
C LEU A 50 -10.79 0.53 8.37
N GLN A 51 -10.93 -0.26 7.33
CA GLN A 51 -10.88 -1.72 7.40
C GLN A 51 -9.49 -2.26 7.10
N MET A 52 -8.85 -1.73 6.05
CA MET A 52 -7.54 -2.20 5.61
C MET A 52 -6.70 -1.09 4.99
N VAL A 53 -5.40 -1.31 4.97
CA VAL A 53 -4.40 -0.50 4.26
C VAL A 53 -3.53 -1.44 3.44
N SER A 54 -3.47 -1.24 2.14
CA SER A 54 -2.66 -2.08 1.25
C SER A 54 -1.34 -1.41 0.87
N PHE A 55 -0.31 -2.23 0.59
CA PHE A 55 1.04 -1.77 0.29
C PHE A 55 1.59 -2.44 -0.97
N THR A 56 2.22 -1.63 -1.80
CA THR A 56 3.08 -2.03 -2.92
C THR A 56 4.39 -1.26 -2.81
N ILE A 57 5.25 -1.66 -1.87
CA ILE A 57 6.47 -0.92 -1.50
C ILE A 57 7.75 -1.69 -1.80
N THR A 58 7.61 -2.85 -2.44
CA THR A 58 8.64 -3.85 -2.71
C THR A 58 9.24 -4.46 -1.43
N GLU A 59 9.86 -5.64 -1.55
CA GLU A 59 10.46 -6.34 -0.42
C GLU A 59 11.47 -5.48 0.38
N LYS A 60 12.17 -4.58 -0.32
CA LYS A 60 13.12 -3.65 0.32
C LYS A 60 12.44 -2.62 1.23
N GLY A 61 11.19 -2.29 0.96
CA GLY A 61 10.41 -1.32 1.75
C GLY A 61 10.08 -1.77 3.16
N TYR A 62 10.10 -3.08 3.43
CA TYR A 62 9.86 -3.65 4.77
C TYR A 62 11.11 -3.69 5.64
N ALA A 63 12.29 -3.62 5.04
CA ALA A 63 13.55 -3.79 5.75
C ALA A 63 13.87 -2.60 6.66
N THR A 64 14.25 -2.87 7.91
CA THR A 64 14.67 -1.86 8.89
C THR A 64 16.18 -1.76 9.00
N ALA A 65 16.94 -2.78 8.58
CA ALA A 65 18.41 -2.82 8.65
C ALA A 65 19.16 -1.74 7.84
N PRO A 66 18.65 -1.24 6.68
CA PRO A 66 19.36 -0.20 5.94
C PRO A 66 19.65 1.04 6.77
N LYS A 67 20.86 1.60 6.61
CA LYS A 67 21.33 2.76 7.39
C LYS A 67 20.34 3.93 7.35
N TYR A 68 19.76 4.23 6.21
CA TYR A 68 18.80 5.34 6.08
C TYR A 68 17.53 5.14 6.92
N VAL A 69 17.11 3.88 7.19
CA VAL A 69 16.00 3.57 8.11
C VAL A 69 16.47 3.69 9.56
N GLN A 70 17.65 3.17 9.87
CA GLN A 70 18.24 3.28 11.21
C GLN A 70 18.47 4.75 11.62
N ASP A 71 18.85 5.61 10.67
CA ASP A 71 19.00 7.05 10.91
C ASP A 71 17.65 7.78 11.01
N ASP A 72 16.56 7.18 10.53
CA ASP A 72 15.21 7.75 10.54
C ASP A 72 14.42 7.41 11.82
N ILE A 73 14.57 6.20 12.36
CA ILE A 73 13.90 5.74 13.58
C ILE A 73 14.05 6.73 14.74
N PRO A 74 15.26 7.26 15.06
CA PRO A 74 15.44 8.19 16.17
C PRO A 74 14.74 9.54 16.01
N LYS A 75 14.30 9.90 14.79
CA LYS A 75 13.53 11.13 14.55
C LYS A 75 12.13 11.06 15.15
N GLY A 76 11.67 9.85 15.47
CA GLY A 76 10.35 9.60 16.05
C GLY A 76 9.19 9.71 15.06
N PRO A 77 7.96 9.42 15.54
CA PRO A 77 6.77 9.30 14.68
C PRO A 77 6.37 10.59 13.96
N GLU A 78 6.74 11.75 14.48
CA GLU A 78 6.33 13.05 13.91
C GLU A 78 7.27 13.53 12.78
N LYS A 79 8.49 13.01 12.69
CA LYS A 79 9.53 13.51 11.79
C LYS A 79 10.14 12.45 10.89
N CYS A 80 9.67 11.21 10.99
CA CYS A 80 10.18 10.13 10.16
C CYS A 80 9.81 10.35 8.68
N SER A 81 10.60 9.78 7.79
CA SER A 81 10.48 9.96 6.34
C SER A 81 10.57 8.67 5.53
N THR A 82 10.96 7.55 6.16
CA THR A 82 10.98 6.24 5.51
C THR A 82 9.59 5.60 5.58
N VAL A 83 9.23 4.84 4.55
CA VAL A 83 7.88 4.28 4.42
C VAL A 83 7.49 3.44 5.63
N ILE A 84 8.39 2.58 6.12
CA ILE A 84 8.07 1.70 7.26
C ILE A 84 7.86 2.48 8.55
N CYS A 85 8.64 3.54 8.78
CA CYS A 85 8.44 4.43 9.92
C CYS A 85 7.14 5.24 9.79
N MET A 86 6.84 5.80 8.62
CA MET A 86 5.60 6.56 8.39
C MET A 86 4.35 5.69 8.55
N VAL A 87 4.38 4.46 8.07
CA VAL A 87 3.30 3.48 8.25
C VAL A 87 3.08 3.16 9.72
N THR A 88 4.16 2.95 10.47
CA THR A 88 4.09 2.72 11.92
C THR A 88 3.58 3.96 12.67
N ALA A 89 3.95 5.17 12.24
CA ALA A 89 3.44 6.42 12.81
C ALA A 89 1.94 6.60 12.56
N LEU A 90 1.45 6.23 11.38
CA LEU A 90 0.01 6.25 11.08
C LEU A 90 -0.77 5.22 11.90
N ALA A 91 -0.20 4.03 12.17
CA ALA A 91 -0.77 3.06 13.10
C ALA A 91 -0.82 3.62 14.53
N LEU A 92 0.19 4.38 14.96
CA LEU A 92 0.18 5.06 16.27
C LEU A 92 -0.94 6.11 16.35
N GLU A 93 -1.22 6.85 15.28
CA GLU A 93 -2.35 7.77 15.22
C GLU A 93 -3.69 7.03 15.43
N ARG A 94 -3.84 5.84 14.82
CA ARG A 94 -5.01 5.01 15.00
C ARG A 94 -5.14 4.46 16.42
N PHE A 95 -4.04 4.02 17.01
CA PHE A 95 -3.98 3.59 18.42
C PHE A 95 -4.44 4.70 19.34
N LYS A 96 -3.87 5.91 19.23
CA LYS A 96 -4.24 7.09 20.02
C LYS A 96 -5.69 7.50 19.85
N ALA A 97 -6.28 7.26 18.68
CA ALA A 97 -7.67 7.60 18.37
C ALA A 97 -8.70 6.65 18.99
N GLY A 98 -8.27 5.52 19.58
CA GLY A 98 -9.16 4.55 20.22
C GLY A 98 -8.80 3.09 19.96
N ALA A 99 -7.58 2.81 19.51
CA ALA A 99 -7.09 1.47 19.22
C ALA A 99 -8.05 0.64 18.34
N PHE A 100 -8.62 1.29 17.31
CA PHE A 100 -9.55 0.66 16.38
C PHE A 100 -8.89 -0.43 15.56
N PRO A 101 -9.56 -1.59 15.35
CA PRO A 101 -8.96 -2.69 14.58
C PRO A 101 -8.85 -2.36 13.09
N PHE A 102 -7.86 -2.96 12.40
CA PHE A 102 -7.66 -2.88 10.95
C PHE A 102 -6.64 -3.92 10.46
N ALA A 103 -6.52 -4.07 9.15
CA ALA A 103 -5.54 -4.95 8.52
C ALA A 103 -4.48 -4.17 7.73
N PHE A 104 -3.21 -4.56 7.87
CA PHE A 104 -2.12 -4.19 6.97
C PHE A 104 -1.90 -5.28 5.93
N VAL A 105 -2.22 -5.02 4.68
CA VAL A 105 -2.19 -5.99 3.58
C VAL A 105 -1.02 -5.69 2.65
N SER A 106 -0.01 -6.53 2.66
CA SER A 106 1.04 -6.46 1.64
C SER A 106 0.51 -6.99 0.31
N MET A 107 0.75 -6.26 -0.76
CA MET A 107 0.42 -6.62 -2.14
C MET A 107 1.69 -6.82 -2.97
N ASP A 108 2.82 -7.04 -2.33
CA ASP A 108 4.09 -7.30 -2.99
C ASP A 108 4.31 -8.79 -3.21
N ASN A 109 4.78 -9.17 -4.39
CA ASN A 109 5.09 -10.55 -4.73
C ASN A 109 6.39 -10.99 -4.06
N CYS A 110 6.29 -11.36 -2.79
CA CYS A 110 7.40 -11.96 -2.04
C CYS A 110 6.87 -12.93 -0.98
N SER A 111 7.60 -14.01 -0.74
CA SER A 111 7.22 -15.02 0.26
C SER A 111 7.03 -14.40 1.63
N HIS A 112 5.96 -14.81 2.34
CA HIS A 112 5.63 -14.38 3.70
C HIS A 112 5.55 -12.85 3.83
N ASN A 113 4.94 -12.20 2.84
CA ASN A 113 4.90 -10.74 2.74
C ASN A 113 4.24 -10.07 3.95
N GLY A 114 3.14 -10.61 4.47
CA GLY A 114 2.47 -10.12 5.68
C GLY A 114 3.37 -10.21 6.92
N GLU A 115 4.10 -11.32 7.08
CA GLU A 115 5.06 -11.50 8.18
C GLU A 115 6.23 -10.50 8.08
N LYS A 116 6.76 -10.26 6.88
CA LYS A 116 7.82 -9.27 6.66
C LYS A 116 7.34 -7.85 7.02
N LEU A 117 6.13 -7.50 6.62
CA LEU A 117 5.53 -6.22 6.98
C LEU A 117 5.33 -6.09 8.49
N GLN A 118 4.76 -7.13 9.13
CA GLN A 118 4.59 -7.17 10.58
C GLN A 118 5.93 -7.00 11.32
N LYS A 119 6.94 -7.74 10.90
CA LYS A 119 8.29 -7.65 11.47
C LYS A 119 8.83 -6.22 11.37
N GLY A 120 8.77 -5.59 10.21
CA GLY A 120 9.25 -4.22 10.02
C GLY A 120 8.53 -3.21 10.91
N VAL A 121 7.20 -3.27 10.97
CA VAL A 121 6.39 -2.41 11.85
C VAL A 121 6.74 -2.62 13.31
N MET A 122 6.86 -3.89 13.76
CA MET A 122 7.20 -4.23 15.14
C MET A 122 8.62 -3.81 15.52
N GLU A 123 9.60 -3.92 14.62
CA GLU A 123 10.97 -3.47 14.87
C GLU A 123 11.03 -1.95 15.09
N VAL A 124 10.33 -1.16 14.24
CA VAL A 124 10.22 0.29 14.42
C VAL A 124 9.52 0.62 15.75
N ALA A 125 8.37 0.01 16.03
CA ALA A 125 7.61 0.26 17.25
C ALA A 125 8.41 -0.06 18.51
N ASN A 126 9.13 -1.20 18.55
CA ASN A 126 9.99 -1.57 19.66
C ASN A 126 11.18 -0.62 19.83
N ALA A 127 11.75 -0.13 18.74
CA ALA A 127 12.79 0.89 18.80
C ALA A 127 12.25 2.21 19.37
N TRP A 128 11.07 2.64 18.93
CA TRP A 128 10.40 3.82 19.48
C TRP A 128 10.03 3.67 20.97
N LYS A 129 9.63 2.47 21.40
CA LYS A 129 9.43 2.21 22.84
C LYS A 129 10.73 2.41 23.63
N LYS A 130 11.86 1.86 23.16
CA LYS A 130 13.17 2.05 23.81
C LYS A 130 13.60 3.51 23.87
N LEU A 131 13.18 4.32 22.89
CA LEU A 131 13.46 5.75 22.82
C LEU A 131 12.42 6.62 23.58
N GLY A 132 11.38 6.01 24.15
CA GLY A 132 10.35 6.70 24.92
C GLY A 132 9.29 7.42 24.09
N PHE A 133 9.17 7.13 22.77
CA PHE A 133 8.15 7.72 21.91
C PHE A 133 6.78 7.04 22.04
N VAL A 134 6.76 5.76 22.42
CA VAL A 134 5.55 4.95 22.58
C VAL A 134 5.64 4.08 23.83
N ASP A 135 4.51 3.61 24.34
CA ASP A 135 4.41 2.73 25.50
C ASP A 135 4.13 1.26 25.13
N ASP A 136 4.00 0.40 26.15
CA ASP A 136 3.68 -1.03 25.99
C ASP A 136 2.32 -1.24 25.34
N GLY A 137 1.34 -0.38 25.61
CA GLY A 137 0.01 -0.49 25.04
C GLY A 137 0.00 -0.44 23.52
N PHE A 138 0.90 0.36 22.91
CA PHE A 138 1.04 0.38 21.44
C PHE A 138 1.64 -0.94 20.91
N ILE A 139 2.61 -1.53 21.61
CA ILE A 139 3.19 -2.83 21.24
C ILE A 139 2.12 -3.93 21.33
N GLU A 140 1.37 -3.96 22.42
CA GLU A 140 0.26 -4.90 22.62
C GLU A 140 -0.81 -4.76 21.54
N TYR A 141 -1.16 -3.52 21.17
CA TYR A 141 -2.11 -3.24 20.09
C TYR A 141 -1.64 -3.82 18.74
N LEU A 142 -0.38 -3.59 18.38
CA LEU A 142 0.20 -4.09 17.12
C LEU A 142 0.36 -5.62 17.09
N SER A 143 0.55 -6.24 18.27
CA SER A 143 0.76 -7.68 18.42
C SER A 143 -0.55 -8.47 18.52
N ASN A 144 -1.66 -7.81 18.79
CA ASN A 144 -2.96 -8.47 18.95
C ASN A 144 -3.64 -8.64 17.58
N PRO A 145 -3.81 -9.87 17.07
CA PRO A 145 -4.42 -10.11 15.77
C PRO A 145 -5.90 -9.71 15.68
N GLU A 146 -6.59 -9.58 16.81
CA GLU A 146 -7.95 -9.03 16.87
C GLU A 146 -7.98 -7.50 16.72
N LYS A 147 -6.83 -6.85 16.78
CA LYS A 147 -6.66 -5.39 16.61
C LYS A 147 -5.94 -5.06 15.32
N VAL A 148 -4.78 -5.64 15.10
CA VAL A 148 -3.97 -5.40 13.90
C VAL A 148 -3.57 -6.74 13.29
N SER A 149 -4.09 -7.04 12.12
CA SER A 149 -3.71 -8.21 11.36
C SER A 149 -2.74 -7.84 10.22
N PHE A 150 -1.99 -8.84 9.79
CA PHE A 150 -1.07 -8.75 8.67
C PHE A 150 -1.34 -9.92 7.70
N PRO A 151 -2.49 -9.90 7.01
CA PRO A 151 -2.84 -10.97 6.08
C PRO A 151 -1.74 -11.21 5.06
N TRP A 152 -1.44 -12.49 4.81
CA TRP A 152 -0.57 -12.85 3.70
C TRP A 152 -1.34 -12.71 2.40
N SER A 153 -0.64 -12.37 1.34
CA SER A 153 -1.21 -12.38 -0.01
C SER A 153 -0.27 -13.06 -0.99
N MET A 154 -0.87 -13.61 -2.03
CA MET A 154 -0.17 -14.11 -3.20
C MET A 154 -0.73 -13.40 -4.42
N ILE A 155 0.12 -12.71 -5.13
CA ILE A 155 -0.27 -11.92 -6.30
C ILE A 155 0.62 -12.29 -7.49
N ASP A 156 -0.01 -12.47 -8.63
CA ASP A 156 0.68 -12.62 -9.90
C ASP A 156 -0.01 -11.74 -10.95
N LYS A 157 0.56 -10.56 -11.14
CA LYS A 157 0.19 -9.63 -12.20
C LYS A 157 1.36 -8.73 -12.51
N ILE A 158 1.85 -8.80 -13.74
CA ILE A 158 2.93 -7.94 -14.18
C ILE A 158 2.35 -6.66 -14.78
N THR A 159 2.85 -5.54 -14.31
CA THR A 159 2.59 -4.21 -14.84
C THR A 159 3.91 -3.65 -15.37
N PRO A 160 4.24 -3.87 -16.65
CA PRO A 160 5.48 -3.37 -17.22
C PRO A 160 5.49 -1.83 -17.27
N ARG A 161 6.64 -1.28 -17.60
CA ARG A 161 6.76 0.17 -17.84
C ARG A 161 5.74 0.61 -18.89
N PRO A 162 5.23 1.87 -18.80
CA PRO A 162 4.30 2.39 -19.80
C PRO A 162 4.84 2.22 -21.21
N ASP A 163 4.08 1.56 -22.08
CA ASP A 163 4.46 1.27 -23.44
C ASP A 163 4.13 2.42 -24.40
N GLY A 164 5.09 2.80 -25.22
CA GLY A 164 4.92 3.90 -26.18
C GLY A 164 3.92 3.61 -27.30
N GLY A 165 3.70 2.34 -27.65
CA GLY A 165 2.67 1.92 -28.60
C GLY A 165 1.27 2.10 -28.01
N VAL A 166 1.10 1.73 -26.73
CA VAL A 166 -0.15 1.95 -25.99
C VAL A 166 -0.43 3.45 -25.88
N ALA A 167 0.57 4.28 -25.55
CA ALA A 167 0.40 5.73 -25.49
C ALA A 167 -0.09 6.31 -26.83
N LYS A 168 0.51 5.90 -27.94
CA LYS A 168 0.10 6.33 -29.28
C LYS A 168 -1.31 5.86 -29.64
N MET A 169 -1.64 4.61 -29.32
CA MET A 169 -2.99 4.07 -29.54
C MET A 169 -4.04 4.89 -28.76
N LEU A 170 -3.80 5.15 -27.49
CA LEU A 170 -4.71 5.93 -26.66
C LEU A 170 -4.87 7.36 -27.18
N SER A 171 -3.78 8.01 -27.57
CA SER A 171 -3.82 9.33 -28.21
C SER A 171 -4.66 9.32 -29.49
N SER A 172 -4.55 8.28 -30.34
CA SER A 172 -5.37 8.14 -31.54
C SER A 172 -6.87 7.95 -31.25
N LEU A 173 -7.21 7.47 -30.06
CA LEU A 173 -8.59 7.33 -29.58
C LEU A 173 -9.11 8.61 -28.88
N GLY A 174 -8.31 9.68 -28.84
CA GLY A 174 -8.69 10.97 -28.26
C GLY A 174 -8.41 11.11 -26.77
N PHE A 175 -7.62 10.22 -26.17
CA PHE A 175 -7.13 10.42 -24.82
C PHE A 175 -6.04 11.49 -24.80
N GLU A 176 -6.16 12.43 -23.88
CA GLU A 176 -5.18 13.49 -23.65
C GLU A 176 -4.10 13.04 -22.66
N ASP A 177 -2.96 13.74 -22.66
CA ASP A 177 -1.86 13.55 -21.71
C ASP A 177 -1.30 12.12 -21.63
N THR A 178 -1.30 11.38 -22.75
CA THR A 178 -0.80 10.00 -22.81
C THR A 178 0.73 9.89 -22.74
N GLU A 179 1.44 11.01 -22.67
CA GLU A 179 2.90 11.01 -22.59
C GLU A 179 3.40 10.47 -21.25
N VAL A 180 4.45 9.67 -21.33
CA VAL A 180 5.12 9.10 -20.15
C VAL A 180 6.10 10.12 -19.58
N VAL A 181 5.91 10.47 -18.32
CA VAL A 181 6.82 11.37 -17.60
C VAL A 181 7.86 10.53 -16.86
N VAL A 182 9.14 10.78 -17.14
CA VAL A 182 10.25 10.18 -16.40
C VAL A 182 10.67 11.13 -15.28
N THR A 183 10.61 10.66 -14.05
CA THR A 183 10.97 11.46 -12.87
C THR A 183 12.48 11.55 -12.68
N GLY A 184 12.93 12.50 -11.87
CA GLY A 184 14.35 12.62 -11.50
C GLY A 184 14.93 11.42 -10.73
N LYS A 185 14.07 10.50 -10.26
CA LYS A 185 14.45 9.22 -9.64
C LYS A 185 14.42 8.04 -10.63
N ASN A 186 14.31 8.34 -11.92
CA ASN A 186 14.25 7.33 -12.98
C ASN A 186 13.04 6.38 -12.86
N THR A 187 11.90 6.89 -12.36
CA THR A 187 10.60 6.22 -12.34
C THR A 187 9.70 6.81 -13.41
N TRP A 188 8.69 6.03 -13.84
CA TRP A 188 7.78 6.39 -14.92
C TRP A 188 6.40 6.70 -14.36
N ILE A 189 5.79 7.77 -14.84
CA ILE A 189 4.41 8.16 -14.52
C ILE A 189 3.65 8.27 -15.84
N ALA A 190 2.48 7.63 -15.90
CA ALA A 190 1.54 7.73 -17.01
C ALA A 190 0.10 7.69 -16.48
N PRO A 191 -0.88 8.25 -17.21
CA PRO A 191 -2.30 8.19 -16.84
C PRO A 191 -2.94 6.82 -17.15
N PHE A 192 -2.16 5.88 -17.66
CA PHE A 192 -2.58 4.51 -17.97
C PHE A 192 -1.59 3.50 -17.39
N VAL A 193 -2.08 2.29 -17.20
CA VAL A 193 -1.28 1.12 -16.82
C VAL A 193 -1.53 0.04 -17.85
N ASN A 194 -0.47 -0.45 -18.49
CA ASN A 194 -0.55 -1.66 -19.29
C ASN A 194 -0.24 -2.88 -18.42
N SER A 195 -0.99 -3.96 -18.61
CA SER A 195 -0.90 -5.15 -17.79
C SER A 195 -1.09 -6.40 -18.63
N GLU A 196 -0.62 -7.52 -18.11
CA GLU A 196 -0.87 -8.85 -18.67
C GLU A 196 -2.31 -9.31 -18.40
N GLU A 197 -2.79 -10.28 -19.18
CA GLU A 197 -4.08 -10.92 -18.98
C GLU A 197 -4.08 -11.81 -17.75
N CYS A 198 -2.98 -12.55 -17.53
CA CYS A 198 -2.83 -13.41 -16.36
C CYS A 198 -2.85 -12.58 -15.08
N GLU A 199 -3.80 -12.88 -14.24
CA GLU A 199 -3.95 -12.21 -12.96
C GLU A 199 -4.59 -13.13 -11.93
N TYR A 200 -3.99 -13.22 -10.77
CA TYR A 200 -4.67 -13.69 -9.58
C TYR A 200 -4.20 -12.93 -8.35
N LEU A 201 -5.08 -12.83 -7.39
CA LEU A 201 -4.80 -12.31 -6.07
C LEU A 201 -5.51 -13.20 -5.06
N VAL A 202 -4.73 -13.80 -4.18
CA VAL A 202 -5.22 -14.57 -3.04
C VAL A 202 -4.83 -13.81 -1.78
N ILE A 203 -5.75 -13.63 -0.86
CA ILE A 203 -5.50 -12.95 0.42
C ILE A 203 -6.02 -13.82 1.57
N GLU A 204 -5.24 -13.94 2.64
CA GLU A 204 -5.67 -14.53 3.90
C GLU A 204 -6.83 -13.72 4.47
N ASP A 205 -7.95 -14.40 4.81
CA ASP A 205 -9.16 -13.73 5.33
C ASP A 205 -9.05 -13.46 6.85
N SER A 206 -8.13 -12.60 7.23
CA SER A 206 -7.89 -12.19 8.62
C SER A 206 -8.04 -10.67 8.79
N PHE A 207 -9.29 -10.20 8.80
CA PHE A 207 -9.65 -8.77 8.83
C PHE A 207 -10.44 -8.42 10.10
N PRO A 208 -9.80 -7.94 11.17
CA PRO A 208 -10.47 -7.73 12.46
C PRO A 208 -11.51 -6.60 12.47
N ASN A 209 -11.52 -5.71 11.48
CA ASN A 209 -12.55 -4.67 11.29
C ASN A 209 -13.44 -4.95 10.07
N GLY A 210 -13.50 -6.22 9.63
CA GLY A 210 -14.13 -6.57 8.35
C GLY A 210 -13.34 -6.05 7.15
N ARG A 211 -13.83 -6.35 5.97
CA ARG A 211 -13.21 -5.97 4.70
C ARG A 211 -14.26 -5.64 3.64
N PRO A 212 -13.89 -4.94 2.55
CA PRO A 212 -14.73 -4.87 1.36
C PRO A 212 -15.00 -6.28 0.79
N ARG A 213 -16.02 -6.42 -0.04
CA ARG A 213 -16.33 -7.68 -0.74
C ARG A 213 -15.32 -7.92 -1.88
N LEU A 214 -14.10 -8.26 -1.51
CA LEU A 214 -12.97 -8.40 -2.44
C LEU A 214 -13.22 -9.53 -3.45
N GLU A 215 -13.93 -10.58 -3.05
CA GLU A 215 -14.36 -11.70 -3.90
C GLU A 215 -15.23 -11.28 -5.07
N GLU A 216 -16.03 -10.22 -4.95
CA GLU A 216 -16.82 -9.67 -6.07
C GLU A 216 -15.93 -9.09 -7.19
N SER A 217 -14.66 -8.80 -6.88
CA SER A 217 -13.65 -8.34 -7.83
C SER A 217 -12.72 -9.46 -8.32
N GLY A 218 -13.05 -10.72 -8.04
CA GLY A 218 -12.26 -11.89 -8.45
C GLY A 218 -11.06 -12.19 -7.56
N ILE A 219 -10.98 -11.59 -6.37
CA ILE A 219 -9.94 -11.88 -5.39
C ILE A 219 -10.34 -13.13 -4.61
N TYR A 220 -9.42 -14.08 -4.50
CA TYR A 220 -9.63 -15.30 -3.71
C TYR A 220 -9.31 -15.04 -2.24
N MET A 221 -10.28 -15.34 -1.37
CA MET A 221 -10.10 -15.26 0.06
C MET A 221 -9.90 -16.67 0.61
N THR A 222 -8.88 -16.86 1.45
CA THR A 222 -8.54 -18.19 2.01
C THR A 222 -8.07 -18.07 3.46
N ASP A 223 -7.96 -19.19 4.15
CA ASP A 223 -7.24 -19.26 5.41
C ASP A 223 -5.72 -19.47 5.16
N ARG A 224 -4.92 -19.33 6.21
CA ARG A 224 -3.46 -19.46 6.12
C ARG A 224 -2.98 -20.88 5.83
N ASP A 225 -3.79 -21.89 6.17
CA ASP A 225 -3.42 -23.30 6.09
C ASP A 225 -3.78 -23.94 4.73
N THR A 226 -4.44 -23.17 3.86
CA THR A 226 -4.80 -23.57 2.49
C THR A 226 -3.78 -23.10 1.49
#